data_7f058777532a2b662ab5170e72e3849c
#
_entry.id   7f058777532a2b662ab5170e72e3849c
#
_cell.length_a   1.000
_cell.length_b   1.000
_cell.length_c   1.000
_cell.angle_alpha   90.00
_cell.angle_beta   90.00
_cell.angle_gamma   90.00
#
_symmetry.space_group_name_H-M   'P 1'
#
loop_
_entity.id
_entity.type
_entity.pdbx_description
1 polymer ?
#
loop_
_entity_poly.entity_id
_entity_poly.type
_entity_poly.pdbx_seq_one_letter_code
_entity_poly.pdbx_strand_id
1 'polypeptide(L)'
;IKKCIDITKLRIITTLHSSIPEKHELVNKSKGSFHKSVAGLKNMYELGAKIEIKHCITKENIRQLEQFYLYCDNEFPENVNIQFCGIDYVGIEKKQLEKAFLSSEDIKEQLENTFDLYLNKRKHGSKRHLYAINIPLCACDVYYWKLMSLKKDIVYEGYADPYSNNLMEAERNVAVSEKYCRECKAYEICNGTYKTAFDYFGERLVKPYL
;
A
#
# COMPACT_ATOMS: atom_id res chain seq x y z
N ILE A 1 -22.66 -3.81 -16.52
CA ILE A 1 -22.30 -4.08 -15.11
C ILE A 1 -23.51 -3.88 -14.21
N LYS A 2 -24.25 -2.75 -14.30
CA LYS A 2 -25.45 -2.49 -13.45
C LYS A 2 -26.52 -3.59 -13.41
N LYS A 3 -26.61 -4.41 -14.45
CA LYS A 3 -27.65 -5.47 -14.55
C LYS A 3 -27.27 -6.79 -13.87
N CYS A 4 -25.98 -6.99 -13.54
CA CYS A 4 -25.49 -8.29 -13.07
C CYS A 4 -24.87 -8.25 -11.66
N ILE A 5 -24.46 -7.07 -11.17
CA ILE A 5 -23.74 -6.92 -9.90
C ILE A 5 -24.29 -5.71 -9.14
N ASP A 6 -24.57 -5.89 -7.86
CA ASP A 6 -24.88 -4.78 -6.95
C ASP A 6 -23.57 -3.99 -6.69
N ILE A 7 -23.39 -2.89 -7.38
CA ILE A 7 -22.18 -2.06 -7.35
C ILE A 7 -21.91 -1.53 -5.94
N THR A 8 -22.96 -1.32 -5.13
CA THR A 8 -22.80 -0.81 -3.76
C THR A 8 -22.08 -1.79 -2.83
N LYS A 9 -22.03 -3.06 -3.20
CA LYS A 9 -21.28 -4.11 -2.49
C LYS A 9 -19.86 -4.28 -2.98
N LEU A 10 -19.48 -3.61 -4.08
CA LEU A 10 -18.11 -3.70 -4.60
C LEU A 10 -17.16 -2.80 -3.80
N ARG A 11 -15.99 -3.34 -3.49
CA ARG A 11 -14.81 -2.60 -3.10
C ARG A 11 -13.83 -2.63 -4.27
N ILE A 12 -13.46 -1.47 -4.75
CA ILE A 12 -12.54 -1.31 -5.89
C ILE A 12 -11.25 -0.71 -5.37
N ILE A 13 -10.16 -1.45 -5.57
CA ILE A 13 -8.82 -1.02 -5.23
C ILE A 13 -8.06 -0.78 -6.53
N THR A 14 -7.56 0.43 -6.74
CA THR A 14 -6.78 0.77 -7.93
C THR A 14 -5.48 1.44 -7.52
N THR A 15 -4.38 1.04 -8.15
CA THR A 15 -3.07 1.62 -7.88
C THR A 15 -2.87 2.90 -8.68
N LEU A 16 -2.58 4.01 -7.98
CA LEU A 16 -2.01 5.22 -8.55
C LEU A 16 -0.55 5.34 -8.11
N HIS A 17 0.38 5.30 -9.05
CA HIS A 17 1.82 5.29 -8.77
C HIS A 17 2.40 6.67 -8.45
N SER A 18 1.69 7.73 -8.79
CA SER A 18 2.07 9.12 -8.50
C SER A 18 0.84 10.02 -8.60
N SER A 19 0.90 11.20 -7.99
CA SER A 19 -0.02 12.32 -8.23
C SER A 19 0.31 13.10 -9.51
N ILE A 20 1.46 12.80 -10.13
CA ILE A 20 1.94 13.43 -11.35
C ILE A 20 1.69 12.48 -12.53
N PRO A 21 0.87 12.87 -13.54
CA PRO A 21 0.48 11.98 -14.63
C PRO A 21 1.65 11.29 -15.32
N GLU A 22 2.68 12.04 -15.68
CA GLU A 22 3.84 11.55 -16.42
C GLU A 22 4.60 10.46 -15.64
N LYS A 23 4.71 10.61 -14.31
CA LYS A 23 5.37 9.62 -13.44
C LYS A 23 4.54 8.35 -13.29
N HIS A 24 3.21 8.47 -13.16
CA HIS A 24 2.31 7.34 -13.15
C HIS A 24 2.37 6.55 -14.46
N GLU A 25 2.33 7.26 -15.58
CA GLU A 25 2.34 6.67 -16.92
C GLU A 25 3.68 6.01 -17.27
N LEU A 26 4.78 6.54 -16.74
CA LEU A 26 6.10 5.92 -16.87
C LEU A 26 6.14 4.53 -16.22
N VAL A 27 5.56 4.40 -15.03
CA VAL A 27 5.47 3.09 -14.33
C VAL A 27 4.55 2.13 -15.06
N ASN A 28 3.37 2.59 -15.48
CA ASN A 28 2.38 1.76 -16.19
C ASN A 28 2.74 1.49 -17.65
N LYS A 29 3.74 2.20 -18.19
CA LYS A 29 4.11 2.15 -19.63
C LYS A 29 2.90 2.40 -20.55
N SER A 30 1.96 3.24 -20.13
CA SER A 30 0.69 3.48 -20.82
C SER A 30 0.30 4.95 -20.78
N LYS A 31 0.42 5.64 -21.92
CA LYS A 31 0.06 7.06 -22.07
C LYS A 31 -1.42 7.27 -21.84
N GLY A 32 -1.76 8.30 -21.07
CA GLY A 32 -3.15 8.65 -20.71
C GLY A 32 -3.75 7.75 -19.64
N SER A 33 -3.00 6.78 -19.07
CA SER A 33 -3.51 5.88 -18.04
C SER A 33 -3.87 6.59 -16.73
N PHE A 34 -3.14 7.66 -16.37
CA PHE A 34 -3.45 8.42 -15.16
C PHE A 34 -4.86 8.99 -15.19
N HIS A 35 -5.19 9.76 -16.19
CA HIS A 35 -6.50 10.39 -16.32
C HIS A 35 -7.63 9.38 -16.47
N LYS A 36 -7.40 8.28 -17.18
CA LYS A 36 -8.35 7.17 -17.31
C LYS A 36 -8.61 6.50 -15.97
N SER A 37 -7.57 6.26 -15.16
CA SER A 37 -7.70 5.67 -13.83
C SER A 37 -8.48 6.59 -12.88
N VAL A 38 -8.14 7.87 -12.85
CA VAL A 38 -8.84 8.87 -12.02
C VAL A 38 -10.32 8.99 -12.42
N ALA A 39 -10.61 9.12 -13.71
CA ALA A 39 -11.98 9.18 -14.21
C ALA A 39 -12.76 7.89 -13.92
N GLY A 40 -12.12 6.72 -14.10
CA GLY A 40 -12.73 5.43 -13.80
C GLY A 40 -13.08 5.29 -12.33
N LEU A 41 -12.20 5.70 -11.42
CA LEU A 41 -12.46 5.69 -9.97
C LEU A 41 -13.63 6.61 -9.60
N LYS A 42 -13.68 7.83 -10.15
CA LYS A 42 -14.79 8.77 -9.93
C LYS A 42 -16.13 8.20 -10.43
N ASN A 43 -16.16 7.64 -11.63
CA ASN A 43 -17.36 7.03 -12.19
C ASN A 43 -17.85 5.86 -11.34
N MET A 44 -16.94 5.00 -10.84
CA MET A 44 -17.33 3.88 -9.99
C MET A 44 -17.80 4.35 -8.61
N TYR A 45 -17.20 5.41 -8.07
CA TYR A 45 -17.66 6.06 -6.85
C TYR A 45 -19.09 6.60 -6.99
N GLU A 46 -19.39 7.33 -8.07
CA GLU A 46 -20.75 7.85 -8.38
C GLU A 46 -21.80 6.75 -8.54
N LEU A 47 -21.36 5.57 -8.98
CA LEU A 47 -22.22 4.37 -9.05
C LEU A 47 -22.43 3.70 -7.68
N GLY A 48 -21.77 4.18 -6.61
CA GLY A 48 -21.92 3.70 -5.25
C GLY A 48 -20.91 2.63 -4.81
N ALA A 49 -19.86 2.36 -5.60
CA ALA A 49 -18.80 1.45 -5.18
C ALA A 49 -17.96 2.06 -4.05
N LYS A 50 -17.44 1.22 -3.16
CA LYS A 50 -16.43 1.61 -2.18
C LYS A 50 -15.08 1.70 -2.87
N ILE A 51 -14.46 2.87 -2.85
CA ILE A 51 -13.19 3.12 -3.55
C ILE A 51 -12.04 3.18 -2.56
N GLU A 52 -10.95 2.57 -2.96
CA GLU A 52 -9.67 2.63 -2.27
C GLU A 52 -8.53 2.87 -3.26
N ILE A 53 -7.71 3.86 -2.98
CA ILE A 53 -6.55 4.20 -3.80
C ILE A 53 -5.31 3.60 -3.15
N LYS A 54 -4.71 2.64 -3.83
CA LYS A 54 -3.45 2.03 -3.42
C LYS A 54 -2.27 2.81 -4.00
N HIS A 55 -1.26 3.05 -3.19
CA HIS A 55 0.01 3.64 -3.61
C HIS A 55 1.16 2.76 -3.15
N CYS A 56 1.84 2.11 -4.09
CA CYS A 56 3.02 1.32 -3.79
C CYS A 56 4.21 2.26 -3.59
N ILE A 57 4.83 2.18 -2.41
CA ILE A 57 6.00 3.00 -2.07
C ILE A 57 7.22 2.43 -2.77
N THR A 58 7.89 3.26 -3.56
CA THR A 58 9.12 2.93 -4.28
C THR A 58 10.18 3.99 -4.01
N LYS A 59 11.44 3.70 -4.37
CA LYS A 59 12.54 4.67 -4.23
C LYS A 59 12.32 5.95 -5.04
N GLU A 60 11.58 5.86 -6.14
CA GLU A 60 11.28 6.99 -7.02
C GLU A 60 10.20 7.90 -6.46
N ASN A 61 9.28 7.38 -5.63
CA ASN A 61 8.12 8.14 -5.15
C ASN A 61 8.10 8.40 -3.64
N ILE A 62 8.98 7.78 -2.84
CA ILE A 62 9.00 7.89 -1.38
C ILE A 62 8.95 9.34 -0.88
N ARG A 63 9.67 10.25 -1.54
CA ARG A 63 9.70 11.68 -1.19
C ARG A 63 8.45 12.46 -1.59
N GLN A 64 7.46 11.80 -2.16
CA GLN A 64 6.22 12.42 -2.67
C GLN A 64 4.97 11.93 -1.92
N LEU A 65 5.11 11.20 -0.82
CA LEU A 65 3.97 10.62 -0.10
C LEU A 65 3.00 11.68 0.41
N GLU A 66 3.51 12.78 0.99
CA GLU A 66 2.67 13.90 1.42
C GLU A 66 1.95 14.55 0.24
N GLN A 67 2.67 14.81 -0.87
CA GLN A 67 2.07 15.38 -2.08
C GLN A 67 1.00 14.45 -2.65
N PHE A 68 1.25 13.15 -2.64
CA PHE A 68 0.27 12.16 -3.10
C PHE A 68 -0.97 12.13 -2.20
N TYR A 69 -0.78 12.15 -0.88
CA TYR A 69 -1.87 12.24 0.07
C TYR A 69 -2.72 13.49 -0.16
N LEU A 70 -2.09 14.67 -0.26
CA LEU A 70 -2.79 15.95 -0.52
C LEU A 70 -3.53 15.94 -1.86
N TYR A 71 -2.94 15.38 -2.90
CA TYR A 71 -3.61 15.19 -4.18
C TYR A 71 -4.89 14.37 -4.03
N CYS A 72 -4.80 13.21 -3.37
CA CYS A 72 -5.97 12.37 -3.15
C CYS A 72 -7.03 13.05 -2.29
N ASP A 73 -6.60 13.82 -1.29
CA ASP A 73 -7.48 14.55 -0.38
C ASP A 73 -8.27 15.66 -1.10
N ASN A 74 -7.66 16.29 -2.08
CA ASN A 74 -8.30 17.34 -2.89
C ASN A 74 -9.15 16.80 -4.04
N GLU A 75 -8.72 15.69 -4.65
CA GLU A 75 -9.29 15.18 -5.90
C GLU A 75 -10.46 14.23 -5.67
N PHE A 76 -10.52 13.53 -4.53
CA PHE A 76 -11.51 12.51 -4.25
C PHE A 76 -12.32 12.82 -2.99
N PRO A 77 -13.59 12.37 -2.92
CA PRO A 77 -14.42 12.49 -1.72
C PRO A 77 -13.79 11.85 -0.47
N GLU A 78 -14.13 12.35 0.71
CA GLU A 78 -13.53 11.94 1.99
C GLU A 78 -13.68 10.46 2.36
N ASN A 79 -14.69 9.78 1.81
CA ASN A 79 -14.90 8.35 2.01
C ASN A 79 -14.14 7.44 1.02
N VAL A 80 -13.32 8.02 0.15
CA VAL A 80 -12.34 7.29 -0.63
C VAL A 80 -11.09 7.07 0.22
N ASN A 81 -10.79 5.82 0.54
CA ASN A 81 -9.65 5.46 1.38
C ASN A 81 -8.33 5.49 0.62
N ILE A 82 -7.23 5.71 1.34
CA ILE A 82 -5.88 5.66 0.80
C ILE A 82 -5.10 4.55 1.51
N GLN A 83 -4.43 3.72 0.73
CA GLN A 83 -3.61 2.63 1.21
C GLN A 83 -2.18 2.79 0.69
N PHE A 84 -1.22 3.01 1.57
CA PHE A 84 0.19 2.85 1.25
C PHE A 84 0.58 1.37 1.33
N CYS A 85 1.38 0.91 0.39
CA CYS A 85 1.78 -0.49 0.31
C CYS A 85 3.28 -0.60 0.09
N GLY A 86 3.92 -1.52 0.81
CA GLY A 86 5.30 -1.92 0.50
C GLY A 86 5.41 -2.49 -0.91
N ILE A 87 6.62 -2.46 -1.46
CA ILE A 87 6.90 -3.03 -2.79
C ILE A 87 7.16 -4.54 -2.70
N ASP A 88 6.55 -5.29 -3.61
CA ASP A 88 6.97 -6.67 -3.92
C ASP A 88 8.05 -6.64 -4.99
N TYR A 89 9.18 -7.28 -4.74
CA TYR A 89 10.32 -7.29 -5.65
C TYR A 89 10.26 -8.40 -6.71
N VAL A 90 9.15 -9.14 -6.76
CA VAL A 90 8.93 -10.17 -7.80
C VAL A 90 9.00 -9.55 -9.21
N GLY A 91 9.78 -10.16 -10.08
CA GLY A 91 9.92 -9.73 -11.48
C GLY A 91 10.87 -8.56 -11.71
N ILE A 92 11.47 -8.00 -10.66
CA ILE A 92 12.52 -6.99 -10.84
C ILE A 92 13.81 -7.68 -11.26
N GLU A 93 14.42 -7.20 -12.33
CA GLU A 93 15.71 -7.75 -12.80
C GLU A 93 16.80 -7.56 -11.73
N LYS A 94 17.61 -8.59 -11.49
CA LYS A 94 18.65 -8.59 -10.46
C LYS A 94 19.55 -7.34 -10.47
N LYS A 95 19.91 -6.83 -11.65
CA LYS A 95 20.72 -5.62 -11.83
C LYS A 95 20.01 -4.33 -11.39
N GLN A 96 18.67 -4.35 -11.22
CA GLN A 96 17.85 -3.21 -10.81
C GLN A 96 17.45 -3.28 -9.33
N LEU A 97 17.62 -4.44 -8.67
CA LEU A 97 17.23 -4.63 -7.27
C LEU A 97 17.85 -3.60 -6.33
N GLU A 98 19.16 -3.38 -6.44
CA GLU A 98 19.86 -2.39 -5.59
C GLU A 98 19.37 -0.94 -5.83
N LYS A 99 18.95 -0.63 -7.05
CA LYS A 99 18.37 0.68 -7.36
C LYS A 99 16.96 0.84 -6.80
N ALA A 100 16.21 -0.25 -6.72
CA ALA A 100 14.84 -0.27 -6.20
C ALA A 100 14.79 -0.44 -4.67
N PHE A 101 15.90 -0.82 -4.04
CA PHE A 101 15.96 -1.13 -2.61
C PHE A 101 15.53 0.05 -1.73
N LEU A 102 14.65 -0.25 -0.78
CA LEU A 102 14.23 0.63 0.32
C LEU A 102 14.27 -0.17 1.62
N SER A 103 15.01 0.31 2.59
CA SER A 103 14.96 -0.21 3.96
C SER A 103 13.80 0.38 4.75
N SER A 104 13.51 -0.19 5.92
CA SER A 104 12.54 0.40 6.85
C SER A 104 12.93 1.81 7.30
N GLU A 105 14.22 2.10 7.40
CA GLU A 105 14.73 3.42 7.78
C GLU A 105 14.55 4.45 6.66
N ASP A 106 14.74 4.05 5.39
CA ASP A 106 14.52 4.94 4.25
C ASP A 106 13.05 5.41 4.15
N ILE A 107 12.13 4.54 4.59
CA ILE A 107 10.69 4.82 4.55
C ILE A 107 10.27 5.71 5.71
N LYS A 108 10.92 5.60 6.86
CA LYS A 108 10.46 6.09 8.16
C LYS A 108 10.05 7.57 8.14
N GLU A 109 10.98 8.46 7.84
CA GLU A 109 10.75 9.90 7.88
C GLU A 109 9.57 10.34 7.01
N GLN A 110 9.53 9.87 5.78
CA GLN A 110 8.50 10.28 4.82
C GLN A 110 7.12 9.72 5.16
N LEU A 111 7.08 8.50 5.70
CA LEU A 111 5.84 7.87 6.13
C LEU A 111 5.28 8.56 7.38
N GLU A 112 6.15 8.86 8.37
CA GLU A 112 5.77 9.55 9.60
C GLU A 112 5.26 10.96 9.31
N ASN A 113 5.95 11.74 8.48
CA ASN A 113 5.50 13.08 8.08
C ASN A 113 4.11 13.04 7.42
N THR A 114 3.90 12.06 6.56
CA THR A 114 2.59 11.89 5.90
C THR A 114 1.50 11.47 6.89
N PHE A 115 1.82 10.62 7.84
CA PHE A 115 0.90 10.23 8.91
C PHE A 115 0.57 11.39 9.84
N ASP A 116 1.52 12.26 10.17
CA ASP A 116 1.27 13.47 10.95
C ASP A 116 0.33 14.43 10.24
N LEU A 117 0.56 14.66 8.96
CA LEU A 117 -0.34 15.46 8.12
C LEU A 117 -1.75 14.87 8.11
N TYR A 118 -1.88 13.56 7.92
CA TYR A 118 -3.17 12.86 7.98
C TYR A 118 -3.84 12.99 9.35
N LEU A 119 -3.11 12.74 10.44
CA LEU A 119 -3.66 12.81 11.79
C LEU A 119 -4.10 14.23 12.15
N ASN A 120 -3.36 15.24 11.70
CA ASN A 120 -3.76 16.63 11.85
C ASN A 120 -5.08 16.93 11.13
N LYS A 121 -5.23 16.50 9.88
CA LYS A 121 -6.51 16.66 9.15
C LYS A 121 -7.66 15.89 9.82
N ARG A 122 -7.41 14.70 10.35
CA ARG A 122 -8.40 13.94 11.15
C ARG A 122 -8.86 14.70 12.38
N LYS A 123 -7.95 15.35 13.08
CA LYS A 123 -8.24 16.20 14.25
C LYS A 123 -9.16 17.37 13.91
N HIS A 124 -9.07 17.87 12.67
CA HIS A 124 -9.88 18.96 12.15
C HIS A 124 -11.13 18.49 11.37
N GLY A 125 -11.53 17.24 11.54
CA GLY A 125 -12.83 16.72 11.07
C GLY A 125 -12.81 15.87 9.81
N SER A 126 -11.66 15.66 9.15
CA SER A 126 -11.58 14.75 7.99
C SER A 126 -12.02 13.34 8.38
N LYS A 127 -12.82 12.70 7.53
CA LYS A 127 -13.32 11.32 7.70
C LYS A 127 -12.53 10.29 6.89
N ARG A 128 -11.61 10.73 6.02
CA ARG A 128 -10.79 9.85 5.19
C ARG A 128 -10.03 8.84 6.05
N HIS A 129 -9.89 7.62 5.55
CA HIS A 129 -9.00 6.62 6.13
C HIS A 129 -7.72 6.52 5.32
N LEU A 130 -6.60 6.58 6.03
CA LEU A 130 -5.26 6.32 5.51
C LEU A 130 -4.63 5.22 6.36
N TYR A 131 -4.05 4.22 5.72
CA TYR A 131 -3.31 3.15 6.39
C TYR A 131 -2.21 2.57 5.50
N ALA A 132 -1.28 1.87 6.11
CA ALA A 132 -0.16 1.22 5.40
C ALA A 132 -0.21 -0.30 5.58
N ILE A 133 0.07 -1.02 4.51
CA ILE A 133 0.12 -2.49 4.49
C ILE A 133 1.43 -2.99 3.90
N ASN A 134 1.81 -4.21 4.26
CA ASN A 134 3.00 -4.89 3.75
C ASN A 134 4.29 -4.08 3.95
N ILE A 135 4.30 -3.25 4.99
CA ILE A 135 5.42 -2.45 5.47
C ILE A 135 5.68 -2.90 6.91
N PRO A 136 6.92 -3.26 7.28
CA PRO A 136 7.21 -3.73 8.63
C PRO A 136 7.02 -2.60 9.65
N LEU A 137 6.60 -2.94 10.88
CA LEU A 137 6.35 -1.95 11.94
C LEU A 137 7.57 -1.10 12.30
N CYS A 138 8.78 -1.62 12.07
CA CYS A 138 10.03 -0.86 12.26
C CYS A 138 10.26 0.26 11.22
N ALA A 139 9.38 0.40 10.24
CA ALA A 139 9.39 1.52 9.30
C ALA A 139 8.74 2.79 9.84
N CYS A 140 8.28 2.81 11.09
CA CYS A 140 7.81 4.03 11.78
C CYS A 140 7.81 3.82 13.30
N ASP A 141 7.65 4.92 14.05
CA ASP A 141 7.51 4.88 15.50
C ASP A 141 6.23 4.16 15.94
N VAL A 142 6.25 3.61 17.15
CA VAL A 142 5.13 2.89 17.79
C VAL A 142 3.84 3.72 17.79
N TYR A 143 3.94 5.03 17.89
CA TYR A 143 2.79 5.94 17.85
C TYR A 143 1.94 5.78 16.58
N TYR A 144 2.56 5.43 15.43
CA TYR A 144 1.90 5.29 14.13
C TYR A 144 1.42 3.87 13.83
N TRP A 145 1.71 2.86 14.68
CA TRP A 145 1.30 1.47 14.43
C TRP A 145 -0.21 1.29 14.28
N LYS A 146 -1.01 2.21 14.86
CA LYS A 146 -2.47 2.27 14.64
C LYS A 146 -2.89 2.53 13.20
N LEU A 147 -1.97 3.02 12.37
CA LEU A 147 -2.15 3.26 10.93
C LEU A 147 -1.48 2.18 10.07
N MET A 148 -0.88 1.17 10.69
CA MET A 148 -0.20 0.07 10.03
C MET A 148 -1.05 -1.19 10.11
N SER A 149 -0.99 -2.01 9.08
CA SER A 149 -1.59 -3.35 9.12
C SER A 149 -0.84 -4.24 10.10
N LEU A 150 -1.55 -4.78 11.08
CA LEU A 150 -1.02 -5.74 12.04
C LEU A 150 -1.34 -7.17 11.61
N LYS A 151 -0.63 -8.13 12.19
CA LYS A 151 -0.80 -9.57 11.91
C LYS A 151 -2.25 -10.05 12.09
N LYS A 152 -2.98 -9.49 13.06
CA LYS A 152 -4.39 -9.77 13.33
C LYS A 152 -5.37 -9.22 12.28
N ASP A 153 -4.94 -8.20 11.53
CA ASP A 153 -5.80 -7.51 10.54
C ASP A 153 -5.82 -8.22 9.19
N ILE A 154 -5.10 -9.35 9.09
CA ILE A 154 -4.97 -10.08 7.85
C ILE A 154 -6.24 -10.88 7.60
N VAL A 155 -6.95 -10.46 6.60
CA VAL A 155 -8.01 -11.26 5.99
C VAL A 155 -7.36 -12.16 4.93
N TYR A 156 -7.60 -13.46 4.99
CA TYR A 156 -7.20 -14.38 3.92
C TYR A 156 -7.95 -13.98 2.66
N GLU A 157 -7.21 -13.55 1.67
CA GLU A 157 -7.77 -13.27 0.35
C GLU A 157 -7.69 -14.56 -0.47
N GLY A 158 -8.84 -15.16 -0.75
CA GLY A 158 -8.98 -16.18 -1.78
C GLY A 158 -9.25 -15.50 -3.13
N TYR A 159 -8.75 -16.03 -4.21
CA TYR A 159 -9.17 -15.64 -5.55
C TYR A 159 -9.91 -16.79 -6.23
N ALA A 160 -10.95 -16.45 -6.98
CA ALA A 160 -11.63 -17.43 -7.80
C ALA A 160 -10.80 -17.62 -9.08
N ASP A 161 -10.38 -18.85 -9.34
CA ASP A 161 -9.82 -19.20 -10.64
C ASP A 161 -10.96 -19.15 -11.68
N PRO A 162 -10.88 -18.26 -12.69
CA PRO A 162 -11.94 -18.12 -13.68
C PRO A 162 -12.12 -19.35 -14.56
N TYR A 163 -11.19 -20.29 -14.53
CA TYR A 163 -11.22 -21.50 -15.36
C TYR A 163 -11.68 -22.76 -14.61
N SER A 164 -11.56 -22.79 -13.28
CA SER A 164 -11.89 -23.98 -12.48
C SER A 164 -13.08 -23.84 -11.55
N ASN A 165 -13.62 -22.62 -11.38
CA ASN A 165 -14.64 -22.30 -10.35
C ASN A 165 -14.21 -22.65 -8.91
N ASN A 166 -12.95 -22.92 -8.67
CA ASN A 166 -12.43 -23.21 -7.35
C ASN A 166 -11.93 -21.93 -6.66
N LEU A 167 -12.25 -21.79 -5.39
CA LEU A 167 -11.59 -20.81 -4.51
C LEU A 167 -10.18 -21.34 -4.21
N MET A 168 -9.16 -20.64 -4.69
CA MET A 168 -7.79 -20.90 -4.33
C MET A 168 -7.40 -19.96 -3.20
N GLU A 169 -6.88 -20.52 -2.09
CA GLU A 169 -6.24 -19.69 -1.08
C GLU A 169 -4.98 -19.07 -1.66
N ALA A 170 -4.90 -17.74 -1.63
CA ALA A 170 -3.68 -17.06 -2.01
C ALA A 170 -2.58 -17.38 -1.00
N GLU A 171 -1.47 -17.93 -1.46
CA GLU A 171 -0.30 -18.11 -0.61
C GLU A 171 0.13 -16.75 -0.05
N ARG A 172 0.27 -16.68 1.27
CA ARG A 172 0.64 -15.45 1.93
C ARG A 172 2.09 -15.09 1.62
N ASN A 173 2.28 -14.08 0.76
CA ASN A 173 3.59 -13.59 0.35
C ASN A 173 4.23 -12.61 1.35
N VAL A 174 3.53 -12.27 2.43
CA VAL A 174 3.98 -11.32 3.46
C VAL A 174 4.20 -12.05 4.77
N ALA A 175 5.33 -11.81 5.41
CA ALA A 175 5.67 -12.40 6.69
C ALA A 175 6.71 -11.54 7.45
N VAL A 176 6.90 -11.81 8.72
CA VAL A 176 8.11 -11.43 9.47
C VAL A 176 9.18 -12.49 9.22
N SER A 177 10.43 -12.10 9.21
CA SER A 177 11.54 -13.04 9.10
C SER A 177 11.90 -13.60 10.46
N GLU A 178 11.84 -14.93 10.65
CA GLU A 178 12.34 -15.55 11.87
C GLU A 178 13.83 -15.26 12.09
N LYS A 179 14.61 -15.27 11.03
CA LYS A 179 16.05 -15.05 11.09
C LYS A 179 16.44 -13.66 11.58
N TYR A 180 15.71 -12.62 11.15
CA TYR A 180 16.09 -11.22 11.39
C TYR A 180 15.22 -10.53 12.43
N CYS A 181 14.05 -11.07 12.74
CA CYS A 181 13.06 -10.39 13.57
C CYS A 181 12.68 -11.16 14.85
N ARG A 182 13.22 -12.35 15.09
CA ARG A 182 12.81 -13.23 16.20
C ARG A 182 12.88 -12.55 17.57
N GLU A 183 13.90 -11.73 17.79
CA GLU A 183 14.09 -11.01 19.06
C GLU A 183 13.42 -9.63 19.09
N CYS A 184 12.72 -9.26 18.02
CA CYS A 184 12.02 -7.99 17.92
C CYS A 184 10.81 -7.96 18.84
N LYS A 185 10.67 -6.94 19.67
CA LYS A 185 9.50 -6.76 20.56
C LYS A 185 8.15 -6.70 19.81
N ALA A 186 8.17 -6.34 18.52
CA ALA A 186 6.98 -6.31 17.69
C ALA A 186 6.72 -7.62 16.92
N TYR A 187 7.52 -8.68 17.10
CA TYR A 187 7.47 -9.91 16.31
C TYR A 187 6.06 -10.53 16.22
N GLU A 188 5.36 -10.62 17.36
CA GLU A 188 4.05 -11.27 17.45
C GLU A 188 2.93 -10.48 16.78
N ILE A 189 3.07 -9.17 16.68
CA ILE A 189 2.03 -8.28 16.15
C ILE A 189 2.35 -7.74 14.75
N CYS A 190 3.62 -7.77 14.33
CA CYS A 190 4.07 -7.24 13.06
C CYS A 190 3.56 -8.11 11.91
N ASN A 191 2.99 -7.48 10.90
CA ASN A 191 2.63 -8.17 9.66
C ASN A 191 3.86 -8.51 8.81
N GLY A 192 4.97 -7.78 8.99
CA GLY A 192 6.17 -7.93 8.17
C GLY A 192 6.07 -7.25 6.82
N THR A 193 6.79 -7.81 5.86
CA THR A 193 6.81 -7.35 4.47
C THR A 193 6.88 -8.56 3.52
N TYR A 194 7.01 -8.33 2.22
CA TYR A 194 7.08 -9.41 1.24
C TYR A 194 8.25 -10.35 1.49
N LYS A 195 8.01 -11.66 1.43
CA LYS A 195 9.03 -12.71 1.61
C LYS A 195 10.20 -12.52 0.65
N THR A 196 9.90 -12.21 -0.61
CA THR A 196 10.89 -11.93 -1.67
C THR A 196 11.84 -10.78 -1.31
N ALA A 197 11.39 -9.78 -0.56
CA ALA A 197 12.25 -8.71 -0.09
C ALA A 197 13.32 -9.23 0.88
N PHE A 198 12.96 -10.16 1.79
CA PHE A 198 13.93 -10.81 2.69
C PHE A 198 14.92 -11.71 1.93
N ASP A 199 14.45 -12.39 0.87
CA ASP A 199 15.31 -13.26 0.05
C ASP A 199 16.42 -12.45 -0.65
N TYR A 200 16.11 -11.22 -1.08
CA TYR A 200 17.06 -10.36 -1.78
C TYR A 200 17.91 -9.51 -0.86
N PHE A 201 17.37 -8.96 0.21
CA PHE A 201 18.02 -7.90 1.00
C PHE A 201 18.35 -8.32 2.44
N GLY A 202 17.77 -9.39 2.94
CA GLY A 202 18.06 -9.94 4.26
C GLY A 202 17.87 -8.92 5.38
N GLU A 203 18.88 -8.83 6.26
CA GLU A 203 18.88 -7.94 7.43
C GLU A 203 18.84 -6.44 7.08
N ARG A 204 19.33 -6.07 5.88
CA ARG A 204 19.33 -4.66 5.41
C ARG A 204 17.93 -4.07 5.31
N LEU A 205 16.91 -4.92 5.22
CA LEU A 205 15.53 -4.51 4.98
C LEU A 205 14.87 -3.92 6.23
N VAL A 206 15.23 -4.38 7.43
CA VAL A 206 14.53 -4.12 8.68
C VAL A 206 15.48 -3.65 9.78
N LYS A 207 14.92 -2.89 10.72
CA LYS A 207 15.59 -2.49 11.96
C LYS A 207 14.75 -2.92 13.16
N PRO A 208 14.94 -4.15 13.67
CA PRO A 208 14.12 -4.68 14.77
C PRO A 208 14.17 -3.80 16.02
N TYR A 209 13.04 -3.72 16.74
CA TYR A 209 12.99 -3.15 18.09
C TYR A 209 13.48 -4.21 19.10
N LEU A 210 14.64 -4.01 19.67
CA LEU A 210 15.26 -4.89 20.67
C LEU A 210 14.84 -4.52 22.10
#